data_4f159258d6b01308939f86e0d849ce45
#
_entry.id   4f159258d6b01308939f86e0d849ce45
#
_cell.length_a   1.000
_cell.length_b   1.000
_cell.length_c   1.000
_cell.angle_alpha   90.00
_cell.angle_beta   90.00
_cell.angle_gamma   90.00
#
_symmetry.space_group_name_H-M   'P 1'
#
loop_
_entity.id
_entity.type
_entity.pdbx_description
1 polymer ?
#
loop_
_entity_poly.entity_id
_entity_poly.type
_entity_poly.pdbx_seq_one_letter_code
_entity_poly.pdbx_strand_id
1 'polypeptide(L)'
;SITVNLQIMTHPVVESEVWAHFATLRGYVKNASEEDKASYKFQYRKSGTTTWKDVAGEVTVATNGSSNVAQVATNLDASTKYEYRLLQNDTNSEPEEFTTEDDIQLPNSGFEDWYTDSDGLPKPAKDASSSFWDCGNVNYFGKHIMTTQNDETALGQGSSVKMETQETMKIIAAGNIFTGTFERDGMGGILTLGRNFECRPNKLKGYYKYTSAKVSVSKGHLNEGEDDLCSLYIALTDEQITVNTNKGIYFDPNSSAVIAYGSISDEESKGADSFKEFTVDLEYKDLKRIPKYIIVVASSSKYGDYMEGGKGSTMWLDDLELVYPKSMEEVRK
;
A
#
# COMPACT_ATOMS: atom_id res chain seq x y z
N SER A 1 39.69 -16.92 30.83
CA SER A 1 38.44 -16.68 30.09
C SER A 1 37.38 -17.66 30.60
N ILE A 2 36.33 -17.14 31.21
CA ILE A 2 35.17 -17.96 31.62
C ILE A 2 34.32 -18.12 30.34
N THR A 3 34.36 -19.32 29.75
CA THR A 3 33.45 -19.67 28.66
C THR A 3 32.06 -19.90 29.29
N VAL A 4 31.18 -18.93 29.20
CA VAL A 4 29.77 -19.09 29.60
C VAL A 4 29.11 -19.98 28.53
N ASN A 5 28.84 -21.23 28.89
CA ASN A 5 28.18 -22.18 28.02
C ASN A 5 26.65 -21.94 28.10
N LEU A 6 26.14 -20.94 27.37
CA LEU A 6 24.73 -20.61 27.36
C LEU A 6 23.91 -21.78 26.77
N GLN A 7 22.96 -22.30 27.55
CA GLN A 7 22.05 -23.37 27.10
C GLN A 7 20.91 -22.82 26.24
N ILE A 8 20.48 -21.58 26.52
CA ILE A 8 19.43 -20.87 25.82
C ILE A 8 19.85 -19.40 25.63
N MET A 9 19.42 -18.80 24.55
CA MET A 9 19.67 -17.39 24.23
C MET A 9 18.50 -16.81 23.44
N THR A 10 18.02 -15.65 23.86
CA THR A 10 17.14 -14.82 23.03
C THR A 10 17.99 -14.14 21.95
N HIS A 11 17.57 -14.21 20.69
CA HIS A 11 18.25 -13.54 19.59
C HIS A 11 17.48 -12.28 19.18
N PRO A 12 18.16 -11.26 18.63
CA PRO A 12 17.50 -10.12 18.03
C PRO A 12 16.53 -10.55 16.94
N VAL A 13 15.43 -9.80 16.79
CA VAL A 13 14.49 -9.98 15.67
C VAL A 13 15.16 -9.69 14.33
N VAL A 14 14.67 -10.31 13.27
CA VAL A 14 14.96 -9.91 11.89
C VAL A 14 13.99 -8.79 11.54
N GLU A 15 14.50 -7.63 11.12
CA GLU A 15 13.68 -6.43 10.87
C GLU A 15 12.49 -6.71 9.95
N SER A 16 12.70 -7.44 8.85
CA SER A 16 11.65 -7.78 7.89
C SER A 16 10.58 -8.73 8.44
N GLU A 17 10.81 -9.35 9.59
CA GLU A 17 9.86 -10.24 10.27
C GLU A 17 9.04 -9.53 11.36
N VAL A 18 9.24 -8.23 11.53
CA VAL A 18 8.46 -7.40 12.47
C VAL A 18 7.47 -6.56 11.68
N TRP A 19 6.19 -6.84 11.88
CA TRP A 19 5.05 -6.16 11.24
C TRP A 19 4.36 -5.25 12.26
N ALA A 20 3.29 -4.57 11.85
CA ALA A 20 2.55 -3.69 12.76
C ALA A 20 1.88 -4.47 13.90
N HIS A 21 1.35 -5.68 13.64
CA HIS A 21 0.54 -6.42 14.60
C HIS A 21 1.03 -7.84 14.91
N PHE A 22 2.15 -8.25 14.34
CA PHE A 22 2.78 -9.53 14.63
C PHE A 22 4.29 -9.48 14.37
N ALA A 23 5.04 -10.36 14.98
CA ALA A 23 6.48 -10.48 14.80
C ALA A 23 6.96 -11.91 15.05
N THR A 24 7.98 -12.35 14.31
CA THR A 24 8.67 -13.61 14.56
C THR A 24 9.76 -13.38 15.60
N LEU A 25 9.62 -14.03 16.76
CA LEU A 25 10.60 -14.02 17.84
C LEU A 25 11.54 -15.20 17.65
N ARG A 26 12.85 -14.97 17.82
CA ARG A 26 13.90 -15.95 17.54
C ARG A 26 14.82 -16.17 18.72
N GLY A 27 15.37 -17.36 18.78
CA GLY A 27 16.34 -17.71 19.80
C GLY A 27 17.11 -18.97 19.49
N TYR A 28 17.96 -19.34 20.42
CA TYR A 28 18.81 -20.53 20.38
C TYR A 28 18.59 -21.38 21.63
N VAL A 29 18.43 -22.69 21.40
CA VAL A 29 18.45 -23.72 22.46
C VAL A 29 19.54 -24.73 22.10
N LYS A 30 20.47 -25.00 23.02
CA LYS A 30 21.48 -26.02 22.80
C LYS A 30 20.82 -27.39 22.62
N ASN A 31 21.18 -28.07 21.52
CA ASN A 31 20.59 -29.34 21.13
C ASN A 31 19.06 -29.32 20.99
N ALA A 32 18.52 -28.23 20.43
CA ALA A 32 17.07 -28.13 20.20
C ALA A 32 16.56 -29.31 19.36
N SER A 33 15.41 -29.85 19.76
CA SER A 33 14.77 -30.98 19.07
C SER A 33 13.26 -30.78 18.98
N GLU A 34 12.64 -31.41 17.98
CA GLU A 34 11.17 -31.45 17.84
C GLU A 34 10.51 -32.19 19.02
N GLU A 35 11.19 -33.19 19.60
CA GLU A 35 10.68 -33.94 20.75
C GLU A 35 10.51 -33.07 21.98
N ASP A 36 11.43 -32.12 22.18
CA ASP A 36 11.48 -31.25 23.35
C ASP A 36 10.77 -29.90 23.12
N LYS A 37 10.20 -29.65 21.96
CA LYS A 37 9.66 -28.34 21.60
C LYS A 37 8.59 -27.82 22.59
N ALA A 38 7.85 -28.70 23.24
CA ALA A 38 6.86 -28.34 24.26
C ALA A 38 7.49 -27.72 25.53
N SER A 39 8.81 -27.90 25.73
CA SER A 39 9.55 -27.26 26.83
C SER A 39 10.02 -25.85 26.50
N TYR A 40 9.94 -25.45 25.22
CA TYR A 40 10.35 -24.12 24.74
C TYR A 40 9.15 -23.21 24.62
N LYS A 41 9.29 -21.95 25.01
CA LYS A 41 8.30 -20.91 24.78
C LYS A 41 8.94 -19.53 24.77
N PHE A 42 8.30 -18.59 24.07
CA PHE A 42 8.63 -17.18 24.20
C PHE A 42 7.62 -16.47 25.08
N GLN A 43 8.11 -15.47 25.78
CA GLN A 43 7.30 -14.50 26.51
C GLN A 43 7.60 -13.11 26.00
N TYR A 44 6.61 -12.25 26.03
CA TYR A 44 6.74 -10.84 25.64
C TYR A 44 5.98 -9.93 26.60
N ARG A 45 6.36 -8.66 26.59
CA ARG A 45 5.66 -7.58 27.32
C ARG A 45 5.93 -6.25 26.64
N LYS A 46 5.07 -5.26 26.83
CA LYS A 46 5.40 -3.88 26.44
C LYS A 46 6.56 -3.40 27.31
N SER A 47 7.53 -2.71 26.71
CA SER A 47 8.67 -2.15 27.44
C SER A 47 8.21 -1.26 28.58
N GLY A 48 8.86 -1.41 29.73
CA GLY A 48 8.51 -0.68 30.95
C GLY A 48 7.37 -1.29 31.77
N THR A 49 6.76 -2.38 31.31
CA THR A 49 5.78 -3.13 32.11
C THR A 49 6.45 -4.29 32.85
N THR A 50 5.79 -4.82 33.88
CA THR A 50 6.37 -5.89 34.72
C THR A 50 5.83 -7.27 34.38
N THR A 51 4.66 -7.37 33.75
CA THR A 51 3.97 -8.65 33.53
C THR A 51 4.34 -9.26 32.19
N TRP A 52 4.98 -10.41 32.20
CA TRP A 52 5.25 -11.24 31.03
C TRP A 52 4.01 -12.02 30.59
N LYS A 53 3.81 -12.11 29.29
CA LYS A 53 2.75 -12.90 28.65
C LYS A 53 3.37 -14.00 27.83
N ASP A 54 2.83 -15.21 27.90
CA ASP A 54 3.24 -16.30 27.03
C ASP A 54 2.77 -16.02 25.59
N VAL A 55 3.63 -16.26 24.60
CA VAL A 55 3.24 -16.25 23.19
C VAL A 55 2.34 -17.46 22.94
N ALA A 56 1.19 -17.23 22.30
CA ALA A 56 0.27 -18.31 21.94
C ALA A 56 0.81 -19.17 20.78
N GLY A 57 0.45 -20.45 20.79
CA GLY A 57 0.86 -21.39 19.75
C GLY A 57 2.17 -22.11 20.05
N GLU A 58 2.59 -22.94 19.10
CA GLU A 58 3.78 -23.78 19.25
C GLU A 58 5.05 -23.09 18.76
N VAL A 59 6.17 -23.42 19.39
CA VAL A 59 7.50 -23.05 18.92
C VAL A 59 7.85 -23.91 17.70
N THR A 60 8.48 -23.30 16.71
CA THR A 60 9.06 -23.99 15.57
C THR A 60 10.54 -24.26 15.85
N VAL A 61 10.98 -25.50 15.62
CA VAL A 61 12.38 -25.91 15.72
C VAL A 61 12.94 -26.05 14.30
N ALA A 62 13.77 -25.11 13.89
CA ALA A 62 14.43 -25.13 12.58
C ALA A 62 15.60 -24.14 12.57
N THR A 63 16.70 -24.53 11.97
CA THR A 63 17.86 -23.64 11.83
C THR A 63 17.57 -22.51 10.85
N ASN A 64 17.78 -21.26 11.31
CA ASN A 64 17.75 -20.08 10.50
C ASN A 64 18.88 -19.13 10.95
N GLY A 65 19.96 -19.07 10.20
CA GLY A 65 21.18 -18.40 10.63
C GLY A 65 21.72 -18.98 11.91
N SER A 66 21.85 -18.16 12.96
CA SER A 66 22.27 -18.60 14.31
C SER A 66 21.12 -19.05 15.21
N SER A 67 19.86 -18.89 14.77
CA SER A 67 18.64 -19.26 15.52
C SER A 67 18.21 -20.67 15.16
N ASN A 68 17.70 -21.43 16.13
CA ASN A 68 17.12 -22.75 15.91
C ASN A 68 15.72 -22.93 16.51
N VAL A 69 15.20 -21.91 17.18
CA VAL A 69 13.82 -21.85 17.65
C VAL A 69 13.19 -20.51 17.30
N ALA A 70 11.91 -20.54 16.95
CA ALA A 70 11.13 -19.35 16.61
C ALA A 70 9.67 -19.51 17.03
N GLN A 71 9.01 -18.41 17.29
CA GLN A 71 7.57 -18.36 17.57
C GLN A 71 7.00 -17.02 17.11
N VAL A 72 5.80 -17.02 16.53
CA VAL A 72 5.16 -15.79 16.06
C VAL A 72 4.27 -15.22 17.15
N ALA A 73 4.60 -14.03 17.63
CA ALA A 73 3.72 -13.24 18.51
C ALA A 73 2.71 -12.48 17.64
N THR A 74 1.43 -12.58 18.00
CA THR A 74 0.30 -11.93 17.30
C THR A 74 -0.43 -10.97 18.23
N ASN A 75 -1.41 -10.23 17.70
CA ASN A 75 -2.20 -9.24 18.45
C ASN A 75 -1.33 -8.18 19.14
N LEU A 76 -0.24 -7.80 18.49
CA LEU A 76 0.61 -6.71 18.94
C LEU A 76 0.00 -5.37 18.56
N ASP A 77 0.28 -4.34 19.35
CA ASP A 77 -0.06 -2.96 19.01
C ASP A 77 1.01 -2.41 18.04
N ALA A 78 0.58 -1.61 17.08
CA ALA A 78 1.48 -0.91 16.17
C ALA A 78 2.30 0.15 16.91
N SER A 79 3.44 0.56 16.31
CA SER A 79 4.33 1.62 16.84
C SER A 79 4.68 1.43 18.32
N THR A 80 4.82 0.20 18.76
CA THR A 80 4.98 -0.14 20.18
C THR A 80 6.25 -0.92 20.44
N LYS A 81 7.01 -0.48 21.45
CA LYS A 81 8.22 -1.16 21.88
C LYS A 81 7.89 -2.32 22.82
N TYR A 82 8.41 -3.49 22.50
CA TYR A 82 8.26 -4.73 23.26
C TYR A 82 9.61 -5.27 23.69
N GLU A 83 9.58 -5.99 24.81
CA GLU A 83 10.65 -6.89 25.24
C GLU A 83 10.16 -8.33 25.12
N TYR A 84 11.04 -9.25 24.77
CA TYR A 84 10.74 -10.68 24.71
C TYR A 84 11.92 -11.52 25.19
N ARG A 85 11.63 -12.73 25.64
CA ARG A 85 12.62 -13.69 26.12
C ARG A 85 12.22 -15.12 25.78
N LEU A 86 13.23 -15.97 25.63
CA LEU A 86 13.06 -17.41 25.44
C LEU A 86 13.14 -18.12 26.80
N LEU A 87 12.29 -19.11 26.99
CA LEU A 87 12.32 -20.02 28.14
C LEU A 87 12.48 -21.44 27.66
N GLN A 88 13.23 -22.21 28.48
CA GLN A 88 13.23 -23.67 28.45
C GLN A 88 12.83 -24.14 29.85
N ASN A 89 11.66 -24.74 29.96
CA ASN A 89 11.01 -25.02 31.27
C ASN A 89 10.95 -23.73 32.11
N ASP A 90 11.55 -23.71 33.28
CA ASP A 90 11.58 -22.55 34.20
C ASP A 90 12.81 -21.66 34.04
N THR A 91 13.72 -21.99 33.12
CA THR A 91 14.93 -21.19 32.85
C THR A 91 14.66 -20.19 31.73
N ASN A 92 14.83 -18.90 32.02
CA ASN A 92 14.70 -17.84 31.00
C ASN A 92 16.06 -17.29 30.61
N SER A 93 16.14 -16.86 29.32
CA SER A 93 17.26 -16.10 28.77
C SER A 93 17.13 -14.61 29.04
N GLU A 94 18.21 -13.87 28.84
CA GLU A 94 18.17 -12.41 28.83
C GLU A 94 17.21 -11.91 27.73
N PRO A 95 16.44 -10.85 27.99
CA PRO A 95 15.49 -10.32 27.02
C PRO A 95 16.17 -9.52 25.92
N GLU A 96 15.51 -9.51 24.77
CA GLU A 96 15.77 -8.63 23.62
C GLU A 96 14.58 -7.69 23.42
N GLU A 97 14.78 -6.65 22.63
CA GLU A 97 13.76 -5.64 22.35
C GLU A 97 13.44 -5.56 20.85
N PHE A 98 12.23 -5.16 20.52
CA PHE A 98 11.83 -4.76 19.17
C PHE A 98 10.72 -3.71 19.23
N THR A 99 10.55 -2.99 18.12
CA THR A 99 9.44 -2.04 17.94
C THR A 99 8.63 -2.47 16.73
N THR A 100 7.31 -2.60 16.88
CA THR A 100 6.40 -2.91 15.77
C THR A 100 6.36 -1.76 14.77
N GLU A 101 6.06 -2.08 13.50
CA GLU A 101 5.83 -1.07 12.46
C GLU A 101 4.60 -0.22 12.77
N ASP A 102 4.50 0.91 12.06
CA ASP A 102 3.32 1.77 12.11
C ASP A 102 2.17 1.18 11.28
N ASP A 103 0.95 1.59 11.59
CA ASP A 103 -0.27 1.25 10.83
C ASP A 103 -1.02 2.51 10.38
N ILE A 104 -0.27 3.49 9.86
CA ILE A 104 -0.81 4.77 9.41
C ILE A 104 -1.73 4.63 8.19
N GLN A 105 -2.64 5.57 8.06
CA GLN A 105 -3.54 5.70 6.93
C GLN A 105 -3.01 6.71 5.91
N LEU A 106 -3.57 6.69 4.69
CA LEU A 106 -3.24 7.66 3.66
C LEU A 106 -3.73 9.05 4.07
N PRO A 107 -2.90 10.10 3.92
CA PRO A 107 -3.39 11.47 4.09
C PRO A 107 -4.50 11.80 3.11
N ASN A 108 -5.47 12.60 3.54
CA ASN A 108 -6.61 13.04 2.71
C ASN A 108 -7.31 11.89 1.96
N SER A 109 -7.48 10.76 2.63
CA SER A 109 -8.02 9.53 2.02
C SER A 109 -9.51 9.60 1.68
N GLY A 110 -10.26 10.54 2.26
CA GLY A 110 -11.64 10.89 1.90
C GLY A 110 -11.73 12.04 0.90
N PHE A 111 -10.59 12.58 0.43
CA PHE A 111 -10.53 13.67 -0.55
C PHE A 111 -11.29 14.94 -0.13
N GLU A 112 -11.27 15.26 1.16
CA GLU A 112 -11.94 16.41 1.74
C GLU A 112 -11.19 17.73 1.51
N ASP A 113 -9.86 17.66 1.49
CA ASP A 113 -8.98 18.82 1.37
C ASP A 113 -8.61 19.10 -0.07
N TRP A 114 -8.92 20.34 -0.52
CA TRP A 114 -8.60 20.85 -1.86
C TRP A 114 -8.15 22.30 -1.78
N TYR A 115 -7.19 22.67 -2.63
CA TYR A 115 -6.79 24.04 -2.85
C TYR A 115 -6.70 24.33 -4.34
N THR A 116 -6.62 25.61 -4.69
CA THR A 116 -6.37 26.05 -6.06
C THR A 116 -4.93 26.57 -6.16
N ASP A 117 -4.14 26.01 -7.06
CA ASP A 117 -2.75 26.42 -7.25
C ASP A 117 -2.61 27.78 -7.97
N SER A 118 -1.36 28.23 -8.20
CA SER A 118 -1.08 29.51 -8.87
C SER A 118 -1.57 29.57 -10.33
N ASP A 119 -1.76 28.41 -10.97
CA ASP A 119 -2.29 28.30 -12.34
C ASP A 119 -3.82 28.22 -12.37
N GLY A 120 -4.45 28.28 -11.19
CA GLY A 120 -5.90 28.20 -11.02
C GLY A 120 -6.44 26.80 -11.22
N LEU A 121 -5.63 25.76 -10.94
CA LEU A 121 -6.01 24.36 -11.05
C LEU A 121 -6.34 23.78 -9.67
N PRO A 122 -7.43 23.00 -9.55
CA PRO A 122 -7.72 22.28 -8.30
C PRO A 122 -6.68 21.20 -8.04
N LYS A 123 -6.24 21.11 -6.80
CA LYS A 123 -5.26 20.16 -6.29
C LYS A 123 -5.78 19.48 -5.02
N PRO A 124 -5.64 18.14 -4.90
CA PRO A 124 -6.23 17.36 -3.81
C PRO A 124 -5.35 17.37 -2.54
N ALA A 125 -5.21 18.52 -1.93
CA ALA A 125 -4.49 18.74 -0.69
C ALA A 125 -4.98 20.01 0.01
N LYS A 126 -4.67 20.16 1.27
CA LYS A 126 -4.97 21.38 2.03
C LYS A 126 -4.20 22.60 1.51
N ASP A 127 -2.96 22.39 1.12
CA ASP A 127 -2.05 23.37 0.52
C ASP A 127 -0.90 22.65 -0.21
N ALA A 128 -0.04 23.39 -0.90
CA ALA A 128 1.08 22.84 -1.65
C ALA A 128 2.09 22.08 -0.77
N SER A 129 2.26 22.48 0.51
CA SER A 129 3.23 21.87 1.43
C SER A 129 2.76 20.53 1.98
N SER A 130 1.46 20.29 2.00
CA SER A 130 0.81 19.07 2.49
C SER A 130 0.41 18.12 1.36
N SER A 131 0.85 18.36 0.13
CA SER A 131 0.51 17.56 -1.04
C SER A 131 1.05 16.13 -0.93
N PHE A 132 0.16 15.17 -0.85
CA PHE A 132 0.44 13.73 -0.93
C PHE A 132 -0.06 13.14 -2.26
N TRP A 133 -1.20 13.62 -2.70
CA TRP A 133 -1.84 13.31 -3.96
C TRP A 133 -1.58 14.37 -5.01
N ASP A 134 -1.55 13.98 -6.27
CA ASP A 134 -1.56 14.88 -7.41
C ASP A 134 -2.47 14.31 -8.51
N CYS A 135 -2.68 15.08 -9.57
CA CYS A 135 -3.53 14.74 -10.71
C CYS A 135 -3.02 15.41 -11.99
N GLY A 136 -3.52 14.94 -13.12
CA GLY A 136 -3.11 15.42 -14.43
C GLY A 136 -3.74 16.74 -14.90
N ASN A 137 -4.38 17.52 -14.00
CA ASN A 137 -4.91 18.83 -14.34
C ASN A 137 -3.80 19.75 -14.85
N VAL A 138 -4.02 20.45 -15.97
CA VAL A 138 -3.02 21.30 -16.61
C VAL A 138 -3.61 22.61 -17.13
N ASN A 139 -2.78 23.65 -17.19
CA ASN A 139 -3.05 24.88 -17.90
C ASN A 139 -2.13 24.97 -19.13
N TYR A 140 -2.65 24.57 -20.29
CA TYR A 140 -1.93 24.57 -21.55
C TYR A 140 -2.89 24.91 -22.69
N PHE A 141 -2.74 26.09 -23.29
CA PHE A 141 -3.72 26.69 -24.20
C PHE A 141 -5.15 26.75 -23.61
N GLY A 142 -5.23 26.95 -22.29
CA GLY A 142 -6.45 26.92 -21.50
C GLY A 142 -6.38 25.85 -20.38
N LYS A 143 -7.31 25.95 -19.43
CA LYS A 143 -7.37 25.01 -18.32
C LYS A 143 -8.05 23.71 -18.77
N HIS A 144 -7.38 22.60 -18.53
CA HIS A 144 -7.91 21.26 -18.68
C HIS A 144 -8.00 20.64 -17.28
N ILE A 145 -9.22 20.60 -16.77
CA ILE A 145 -9.54 20.14 -15.42
C ILE A 145 -10.32 18.83 -15.55
N MET A 146 -9.63 17.71 -15.39
CA MET A 146 -10.19 16.36 -15.46
C MET A 146 -10.52 15.80 -14.08
N THR A 147 -9.91 16.36 -13.02
CA THR A 147 -10.01 15.85 -11.65
C THR A 147 -10.41 16.99 -10.73
N THR A 148 -11.49 16.78 -9.98
CA THR A 148 -12.09 17.80 -9.09
C THR A 148 -12.61 17.20 -7.80
N GLN A 149 -12.76 18.06 -6.78
CA GLN A 149 -13.60 17.76 -5.63
C GLN A 149 -15.07 17.64 -6.09
N ASN A 150 -15.80 16.74 -5.47
CA ASN A 150 -17.22 16.53 -5.76
C ASN A 150 -18.02 16.27 -4.49
N ASP A 151 -19.29 16.68 -4.47
CA ASP A 151 -20.21 16.55 -3.34
C ASP A 151 -21.04 15.25 -3.38
N GLU A 152 -20.95 14.48 -4.44
CA GLU A 152 -21.50 13.14 -4.49
C GLU A 152 -20.56 12.17 -3.78
N THR A 153 -21.00 11.60 -2.66
CA THR A 153 -20.16 10.81 -1.74
C THR A 153 -20.73 9.43 -1.47
N ALA A 154 -19.88 8.52 -1.07
CA ALA A 154 -20.27 7.14 -0.78
C ALA A 154 -21.20 7.03 0.43
N LEU A 155 -20.94 7.81 1.48
CA LEU A 155 -21.63 7.72 2.77
C LEU A 155 -22.55 8.92 3.07
N GLY A 156 -22.77 9.78 2.07
CA GLY A 156 -23.71 10.90 2.16
C GLY A 156 -23.20 12.09 2.97
N GLN A 157 -21.89 12.19 3.21
CA GLN A 157 -21.25 13.31 3.89
C GLN A 157 -19.83 13.51 3.39
N GLY A 158 -19.31 14.74 3.53
CA GLY A 158 -17.99 15.09 3.07
C GLY A 158 -17.91 15.32 1.55
N SER A 159 -16.83 14.97 0.95
CA SER A 159 -16.58 15.07 -0.49
C SER A 159 -15.88 13.83 -1.03
N SER A 160 -15.90 13.67 -2.34
CA SER A 160 -15.17 12.64 -3.07
C SER A 160 -14.27 13.26 -4.12
N VAL A 161 -13.40 12.48 -4.76
CA VAL A 161 -12.73 12.90 -5.99
C VAL A 161 -13.50 12.41 -7.20
N LYS A 162 -13.76 13.31 -8.14
CA LYS A 162 -14.33 13.02 -9.47
C LYS A 162 -13.27 13.16 -10.55
N MET A 163 -13.12 12.13 -11.35
CA MET A 163 -12.18 12.05 -12.48
C MET A 163 -12.97 11.84 -13.76
N GLU A 164 -12.79 12.69 -14.76
CA GLU A 164 -13.50 12.63 -16.03
C GLU A 164 -12.55 12.69 -17.22
N THR A 165 -12.69 11.74 -18.13
CA THR A 165 -11.91 11.70 -19.37
C THR A 165 -12.40 12.76 -20.34
N GLN A 166 -11.49 13.61 -20.78
CA GLN A 166 -11.71 14.65 -21.79
C GLN A 166 -11.05 14.25 -23.12
N GLU A 167 -11.57 14.80 -24.20
CA GLU A 167 -11.01 14.65 -25.54
C GLU A 167 -10.92 16.02 -26.22
N THR A 168 -9.76 16.34 -26.74
CA THR A 168 -9.52 17.53 -27.56
C THR A 168 -8.75 17.15 -28.82
N MET A 169 -9.31 17.37 -30.00
CA MET A 169 -8.68 17.06 -31.29
C MET A 169 -8.14 15.60 -31.37
N LYS A 170 -8.94 14.62 -30.93
CA LYS A 170 -8.56 13.21 -30.88
C LYS A 170 -7.41 12.89 -29.93
N ILE A 171 -7.18 13.74 -28.95
CA ILE A 171 -6.24 13.49 -27.86
C ILE A 171 -7.04 13.27 -26.58
N ILE A 172 -6.86 12.10 -25.97
CA ILE A 172 -7.47 11.73 -24.71
C ILE A 172 -6.62 12.26 -23.56
N ALA A 173 -7.29 12.89 -22.60
CA ALA A 173 -6.76 13.23 -21.29
C ALA A 173 -7.66 12.60 -20.23
N ALA A 174 -7.21 11.49 -19.66
CA ALA A 174 -7.96 10.81 -18.61
C ALA A 174 -7.91 11.61 -17.30
N GLY A 175 -9.04 11.65 -16.58
CA GLY A 175 -9.06 12.07 -15.19
C GLY A 175 -8.31 11.04 -14.36
N ASN A 176 -7.42 11.48 -13.50
CA ASN A 176 -6.63 10.60 -12.64
C ASN A 176 -6.34 11.24 -11.29
N ILE A 177 -6.02 10.41 -10.33
CA ILE A 177 -5.44 10.82 -9.05
C ILE A 177 -4.39 9.78 -8.64
N PHE A 178 -3.29 10.24 -8.09
CA PHE A 178 -2.21 9.35 -7.68
C PHE A 178 -1.36 9.95 -6.57
N THR A 179 -0.68 9.09 -5.83
CA THR A 179 0.33 9.48 -4.84
C THR A 179 1.63 9.78 -5.57
N GLY A 180 2.04 11.03 -5.57
CA GLY A 180 3.23 11.47 -6.30
C GLY A 180 3.15 12.92 -6.76
N THR A 181 3.83 13.24 -7.86
CA THR A 181 3.83 14.56 -8.50
C THR A 181 3.61 14.45 -10.00
N PHE A 182 2.99 15.48 -10.56
CA PHE A 182 2.76 15.62 -11.99
C PHE A 182 3.49 16.84 -12.55
N GLU A 183 4.16 16.65 -13.68
CA GLU A 183 4.73 17.71 -14.48
C GLU A 183 4.27 17.57 -15.92
N ARG A 184 3.85 18.67 -16.55
CA ARG A 184 3.50 18.66 -17.96
C ARG A 184 4.75 18.49 -18.81
N ASP A 185 4.68 17.63 -19.81
CA ASP A 185 5.71 17.45 -20.84
C ASP A 185 5.06 17.49 -22.23
N GLY A 186 5.09 18.66 -22.87
CA GLY A 186 4.38 18.86 -24.14
C GLY A 186 2.88 18.62 -24.01
N MET A 187 2.36 17.68 -24.78
CA MET A 187 0.96 17.23 -24.75
C MET A 187 0.73 16.05 -23.80
N GLY A 188 1.78 15.49 -23.24
CA GLY A 188 1.75 14.44 -22.24
C GLY A 188 2.19 14.93 -20.88
N GLY A 189 2.56 14.00 -20.02
CA GLY A 189 2.99 14.27 -18.65
C GLY A 189 4.10 13.37 -18.17
N ILE A 190 4.79 13.85 -17.18
CA ILE A 190 5.73 13.09 -16.35
C ILE A 190 5.10 12.93 -14.97
N LEU A 191 4.86 11.71 -14.57
CA LEU A 191 4.40 11.36 -13.22
C LEU A 191 5.57 10.77 -12.46
N THR A 192 5.90 11.37 -11.32
CA THR A 192 6.80 10.75 -10.35
C THR A 192 5.94 10.09 -9.30
N LEU A 193 5.70 8.79 -9.46
CA LEU A 193 4.84 8.00 -8.58
C LEU A 193 5.58 7.58 -7.32
N GLY A 194 4.90 7.69 -6.19
CA GLY A 194 5.36 7.27 -4.89
C GLY A 194 5.56 8.41 -3.90
N ARG A 195 4.99 8.23 -2.72
CA ARG A 195 5.19 9.07 -1.53
C ARG A 195 5.84 8.25 -0.43
N ASN A 196 6.65 8.89 0.40
CA ASN A 196 7.34 8.23 1.52
C ASN A 196 6.35 7.43 2.38
N PHE A 197 6.63 6.14 2.52
CA PHE A 197 5.77 5.22 3.24
C PHE A 197 6.54 3.93 3.53
N GLU A 198 6.71 3.59 4.80
CA GLU A 198 7.50 2.43 5.24
C GLU A 198 6.66 1.34 5.91
N CYS A 199 5.33 1.46 5.85
CA CYS A 199 4.42 0.49 6.44
C CYS A 199 4.03 -0.61 5.44
N ARG A 200 3.52 -1.72 5.96
CA ARG A 200 3.15 -2.89 5.16
C ARG A 200 1.69 -3.30 5.33
N PRO A 201 0.74 -2.55 4.72
CA PRO A 201 -0.64 -3.00 4.64
C PRO A 201 -0.77 -4.23 3.73
N ASN A 202 -1.86 -5.00 3.87
CA ASN A 202 -2.17 -6.11 2.97
C ASN A 202 -3.40 -5.87 2.10
N LYS A 203 -4.16 -4.78 2.34
CA LYS A 203 -5.34 -4.43 1.53
C LYS A 203 -5.49 -2.92 1.42
N LEU A 204 -6.07 -2.50 0.29
CA LEU A 204 -6.66 -1.19 0.09
C LEU A 204 -8.18 -1.37 -0.06
N LYS A 205 -8.95 -0.70 0.77
CA LYS A 205 -10.41 -0.62 0.69
C LYS A 205 -10.84 0.80 0.38
N GLY A 206 -12.07 0.95 -0.05
CA GLY A 206 -12.71 2.23 -0.29
C GLY A 206 -13.98 2.07 -1.09
N TYR A 207 -14.48 3.18 -1.60
CA TYR A 207 -15.69 3.21 -2.41
C TYR A 207 -15.40 3.83 -3.76
N TYR A 208 -15.98 3.28 -4.81
CA TYR A 208 -15.92 3.85 -6.15
C TYR A 208 -17.26 3.77 -6.85
N LYS A 209 -17.43 4.66 -7.80
CA LYS A 209 -18.50 4.66 -8.78
C LYS A 209 -17.88 4.92 -10.14
N TYR A 210 -18.33 4.27 -11.18
CA TYR A 210 -17.81 4.48 -12.53
C TYR A 210 -18.91 4.41 -13.57
N THR A 211 -18.98 5.45 -14.39
CA THR A 211 -19.83 5.52 -15.59
C THR A 211 -18.93 5.47 -16.81
N SER A 212 -18.97 4.36 -17.53
CA SER A 212 -18.21 4.17 -18.76
C SER A 212 -18.84 4.95 -19.92
N ALA A 213 -17.99 5.59 -20.74
CA ALA A 213 -18.36 6.06 -22.07
C ALA A 213 -17.79 5.09 -23.12
N LYS A 214 -18.26 5.23 -24.37
CA LYS A 214 -17.69 4.48 -25.47
C LYS A 214 -16.30 5.01 -25.83
N VAL A 215 -15.35 4.12 -26.07
CA VAL A 215 -14.00 4.47 -26.54
C VAL A 215 -14.10 5.30 -27.81
N SER A 216 -13.63 6.52 -27.73
CA SER A 216 -13.61 7.48 -28.84
C SER A 216 -12.25 7.59 -29.53
N VAL A 217 -11.19 7.18 -28.84
CA VAL A 217 -9.83 7.08 -29.39
C VAL A 217 -9.21 5.78 -28.91
N SER A 218 -8.83 4.93 -29.87
CA SER A 218 -8.12 3.66 -29.64
C SER A 218 -6.63 3.79 -29.95
N LYS A 219 -5.81 3.10 -29.17
CA LYS A 219 -4.37 2.89 -29.42
C LYS A 219 -4.02 1.39 -29.45
N GLY A 220 -5.04 0.53 -29.51
CA GLY A 220 -4.90 -0.91 -29.72
C GLY A 220 -5.16 -1.79 -28.49
N HIS A 221 -5.52 -1.22 -27.34
CA HIS A 221 -5.95 -2.00 -26.16
C HIS A 221 -7.45 -2.28 -26.19
N LEU A 222 -8.24 -1.27 -26.54
CA LEU A 222 -9.69 -1.36 -26.74
C LEU A 222 -10.04 -0.90 -28.16
N ASN A 223 -11.15 -1.39 -28.72
CA ASN A 223 -11.63 -0.91 -30.01
C ASN A 223 -12.52 0.32 -29.83
N GLU A 224 -12.55 1.21 -30.85
CA GLU A 224 -13.52 2.29 -30.87
C GLU A 224 -14.95 1.75 -30.78
N GLY A 225 -15.78 2.38 -29.95
CA GLY A 225 -17.16 1.96 -29.71
C GLY A 225 -17.34 0.89 -28.62
N GLU A 226 -16.27 0.25 -28.14
CA GLU A 226 -16.32 -0.57 -26.93
C GLU A 226 -16.52 0.30 -25.70
N ASP A 227 -16.94 -0.30 -24.61
CA ASP A 227 -17.01 0.40 -23.32
C ASP A 227 -15.61 0.64 -22.77
N ASP A 228 -15.35 1.88 -22.34
CA ASP A 228 -14.11 2.23 -21.65
C ASP A 228 -14.04 1.56 -20.27
N LEU A 229 -12.86 1.46 -19.71
CA LEU A 229 -12.58 0.83 -18.41
C LEU A 229 -11.92 1.82 -17.47
N CYS A 230 -12.25 1.77 -16.18
CA CYS A 230 -11.49 2.46 -15.16
C CYS A 230 -10.31 1.62 -14.65
N SER A 231 -9.40 2.24 -13.93
CA SER A 231 -8.34 1.54 -13.23
C SER A 231 -8.16 2.06 -11.81
N LEU A 232 -7.78 1.17 -10.93
CA LEU A 232 -7.33 1.46 -9.58
C LEU A 232 -6.30 0.39 -9.19
N TYR A 233 -5.11 0.81 -8.80
CA TYR A 233 -4.10 -0.09 -8.29
C TYR A 233 -3.30 0.54 -7.15
N ILE A 234 -2.65 -0.32 -6.39
CA ILE A 234 -1.74 0.04 -5.30
C ILE A 234 -0.45 -0.76 -5.43
N ALA A 235 0.67 -0.11 -5.16
CA ALA A 235 1.97 -0.75 -5.06
C ALA A 235 2.77 -0.21 -3.87
N LEU A 236 3.58 -1.07 -3.27
CA LEU A 236 4.64 -0.69 -2.35
C LEU A 236 5.97 -0.90 -3.05
N THR A 237 6.84 0.10 -3.00
CA THR A 237 8.10 0.09 -3.75
C THR A 237 9.27 0.56 -2.88
N ASP A 238 10.50 0.23 -3.28
CA ASP A 238 11.72 0.72 -2.62
C ASP A 238 12.34 1.95 -3.31
N GLU A 239 11.79 2.35 -4.46
CA GLU A 239 12.12 3.59 -5.16
C GLU A 239 10.88 4.21 -5.80
N GLN A 240 10.93 5.51 -6.09
CA GLN A 240 9.89 6.18 -6.88
C GLN A 240 9.94 5.69 -8.33
N ILE A 241 8.78 5.64 -8.98
CA ILE A 241 8.65 5.20 -10.37
C ILE A 241 8.25 6.38 -11.25
N THR A 242 9.03 6.63 -12.29
CA THR A 242 8.72 7.66 -13.28
C THR A 242 7.91 7.06 -14.42
N VAL A 243 6.76 7.68 -14.72
CA VAL A 243 5.96 7.46 -15.92
C VAL A 243 6.16 8.68 -16.84
N ASN A 244 6.47 8.46 -18.10
CA ASN A 244 6.56 9.52 -19.11
C ASN A 244 5.77 9.10 -20.34
N THR A 245 4.58 9.65 -20.49
CA THR A 245 3.63 9.26 -21.54
C THR A 245 4.12 9.62 -22.95
N ASN A 246 4.89 10.71 -23.11
CA ASN A 246 5.48 11.07 -24.39
C ASN A 246 6.61 10.14 -24.83
N LYS A 247 7.32 9.53 -23.88
CA LYS A 247 8.42 8.59 -24.16
C LYS A 247 7.98 7.13 -24.16
N GLY A 248 6.68 6.87 -23.91
CA GLY A 248 6.17 5.51 -23.81
C GLY A 248 6.73 4.73 -22.61
N ILE A 249 7.02 5.44 -21.51
CA ILE A 249 7.47 4.84 -20.24
C ILE A 249 6.27 4.79 -19.30
N TYR A 250 5.85 3.56 -18.97
CA TYR A 250 4.64 3.30 -18.18
C TYR A 250 4.99 2.57 -16.90
N PHE A 251 4.04 2.57 -15.96
CA PHE A 251 4.17 1.75 -14.75
C PHE A 251 4.15 0.26 -15.12
N ASP A 252 5.15 -0.48 -14.60
CA ASP A 252 5.25 -1.92 -14.75
C ASP A 252 5.14 -2.59 -13.37
N PRO A 253 4.04 -3.33 -13.08
CA PRO A 253 3.89 -4.03 -11.82
C PRO A 253 4.94 -5.14 -11.60
N ASN A 254 5.64 -5.56 -12.65
CA ASN A 254 6.71 -6.55 -12.58
C ASN A 254 8.12 -5.94 -12.42
N SER A 255 8.22 -4.62 -12.34
CA SER A 255 9.48 -3.94 -12.03
C SER A 255 10.11 -4.48 -10.74
N SER A 256 11.44 -4.56 -10.72
CA SER A 256 12.20 -4.99 -9.53
C SER A 256 12.01 -4.07 -8.32
N ALA A 257 11.60 -2.81 -8.54
CA ALA A 257 11.27 -1.87 -7.48
C ALA A 257 9.99 -2.24 -6.70
N VAL A 258 9.09 -3.03 -7.31
CA VAL A 258 7.80 -3.38 -6.73
C VAL A 258 7.95 -4.51 -5.71
N ILE A 259 7.60 -4.22 -4.46
CA ILE A 259 7.60 -5.15 -3.32
C ILE A 259 6.25 -5.84 -3.19
N ALA A 260 5.17 -5.08 -3.35
CA ALA A 260 3.80 -5.59 -3.31
C ALA A 260 2.94 -4.84 -4.33
N TYR A 261 1.95 -5.50 -4.88
CA TYR A 261 1.05 -4.94 -5.88
C TYR A 261 -0.35 -5.55 -5.78
N GLY A 262 -1.34 -4.75 -6.11
CA GLY A 262 -2.73 -5.19 -6.29
C GLY A 262 -3.52 -4.19 -7.11
N SER A 263 -4.56 -4.67 -7.78
CA SER A 263 -5.47 -3.84 -8.59
C SER A 263 -6.90 -4.34 -8.46
N ILE A 264 -7.86 -3.48 -8.79
CA ILE A 264 -9.24 -3.94 -8.98
C ILE A 264 -9.29 -4.98 -10.10
N SER A 265 -10.27 -5.86 -10.03
CA SER A 265 -10.50 -6.91 -11.03
C SER A 265 -10.96 -6.32 -12.38
N ASP A 266 -10.85 -7.12 -13.44
CA ASP A 266 -11.37 -6.74 -14.77
C ASP A 266 -12.88 -6.49 -14.74
N GLU A 267 -13.62 -7.18 -13.90
CA GLU A 267 -15.05 -6.96 -13.74
C GLU A 267 -15.35 -5.62 -13.05
N GLU A 268 -14.60 -5.29 -11.99
CA GLU A 268 -14.74 -4.00 -11.29
C GLU A 268 -14.34 -2.82 -12.18
N SER A 269 -13.40 -3.00 -13.12
CA SER A 269 -12.98 -1.95 -14.05
C SER A 269 -14.07 -1.55 -15.07
N LYS A 270 -15.09 -2.37 -15.26
CA LYS A 270 -16.25 -2.06 -16.11
C LYS A 270 -17.21 -1.05 -15.48
N GLY A 271 -17.18 -0.94 -14.14
CA GLY A 271 -17.90 0.10 -13.44
C GLY A 271 -18.98 -0.37 -12.47
N ALA A 272 -19.60 0.63 -11.87
CA ALA A 272 -20.74 0.49 -10.97
C ALA A 272 -21.60 1.77 -11.07
N ASP A 273 -22.91 1.62 -11.24
CA ASP A 273 -23.84 2.73 -11.42
C ASP A 273 -24.06 3.58 -10.14
N SER A 274 -23.67 3.02 -9.00
CA SER A 274 -23.70 3.69 -7.69
C SER A 274 -22.39 3.39 -6.96
N PHE A 275 -22.11 4.16 -5.91
CA PHE A 275 -20.95 3.85 -5.05
C PHE A 275 -21.03 2.42 -4.54
N LYS A 276 -19.92 1.72 -4.72
CA LYS A 276 -19.71 0.33 -4.33
C LYS A 276 -18.40 0.23 -3.56
N GLU A 277 -18.41 -0.53 -2.47
CA GLU A 277 -17.20 -0.87 -1.77
C GLU A 277 -16.31 -1.76 -2.65
N PHE A 278 -15.01 -1.52 -2.65
CA PHE A 278 -14.00 -2.38 -3.24
C PHE A 278 -12.97 -2.81 -2.20
N THR A 279 -12.32 -3.91 -2.46
CA THR A 279 -11.16 -4.38 -1.70
C THR A 279 -10.11 -4.87 -2.68
N VAL A 280 -8.92 -4.28 -2.64
CA VAL A 280 -7.75 -4.72 -3.40
C VAL A 280 -6.80 -5.41 -2.44
N ASP A 281 -6.51 -6.68 -2.69
CA ASP A 281 -5.48 -7.41 -1.97
C ASP A 281 -4.10 -7.06 -2.52
N LEU A 282 -3.14 -6.80 -1.63
CA LEU A 282 -1.73 -6.60 -1.96
C LEU A 282 -1.01 -7.94 -1.98
N GLU A 283 -0.55 -8.35 -3.14
CA GLU A 283 0.32 -9.52 -3.29
C GLU A 283 1.77 -9.11 -3.06
N TYR A 284 2.37 -9.64 -1.99
CA TYR A 284 3.78 -9.40 -1.67
C TYR A 284 4.68 -10.31 -2.50
N LYS A 285 5.51 -9.71 -3.34
CA LYS A 285 6.53 -10.39 -4.15
C LYS A 285 7.82 -10.60 -3.39
N ASP A 286 8.08 -9.76 -2.39
CA ASP A 286 9.26 -9.82 -1.54
C ASP A 286 8.87 -9.49 -0.09
N LEU A 287 9.07 -10.47 0.80
CA LEU A 287 8.80 -10.33 2.24
C LEU A 287 10.03 -9.87 3.03
N LYS A 288 11.19 -9.73 2.39
CA LYS A 288 12.45 -9.35 3.03
C LYS A 288 12.78 -7.87 2.91
N ARG A 289 12.17 -7.18 1.94
CA ARG A 289 12.34 -5.73 1.76
C ARG A 289 11.26 -4.95 2.46
N ILE A 290 11.67 -3.92 3.19
CA ILE A 290 10.75 -2.92 3.74
C ILE A 290 10.50 -1.86 2.65
N PRO A 291 9.25 -1.50 2.36
CA PRO A 291 8.94 -0.46 1.38
C PRO A 291 9.45 0.91 1.84
N LYS A 292 9.68 1.79 0.90
CA LYS A 292 10.01 3.21 1.12
C LYS A 292 8.94 4.14 0.57
N TYR A 293 8.13 3.65 -0.36
CA TYR A 293 7.12 4.42 -1.06
C TYR A 293 5.83 3.65 -1.22
N ILE A 294 4.71 4.38 -1.20
CA ILE A 294 3.39 3.88 -1.60
C ILE A 294 2.94 4.56 -2.88
N ILE A 295 2.44 3.77 -3.80
CA ILE A 295 1.84 4.21 -5.06
C ILE A 295 0.37 3.76 -5.02
N VAL A 296 -0.55 4.72 -5.14
CA VAL A 296 -1.97 4.47 -5.40
C VAL A 296 -2.32 5.29 -6.62
N VAL A 297 -2.92 4.67 -7.62
CA VAL A 297 -3.33 5.33 -8.86
C VAL A 297 -4.75 4.93 -9.20
N ALA A 298 -5.60 5.91 -9.48
CA ALA A 298 -6.92 5.72 -10.04
C ALA A 298 -7.09 6.56 -11.32
N SER A 299 -7.79 6.04 -12.30
CA SER A 299 -8.03 6.72 -13.58
C SER A 299 -9.39 6.39 -14.15
N SER A 300 -10.04 7.39 -14.72
CA SER A 300 -11.32 7.26 -15.45
C SER A 300 -11.19 6.55 -16.81
N SER A 301 -9.96 6.39 -17.33
CA SER A 301 -9.66 5.57 -18.50
C SER A 301 -8.41 4.74 -18.22
N LYS A 302 -8.55 3.42 -18.21
CA LYS A 302 -7.48 2.45 -17.86
C LYS A 302 -6.23 2.63 -18.73
N TYR A 303 -6.42 2.98 -19.98
CA TYR A 303 -5.35 3.19 -20.95
C TYR A 303 -5.09 4.68 -21.25
N GLY A 304 -5.47 5.55 -20.31
CA GLY A 304 -5.27 7.00 -20.42
C GLY A 304 -3.82 7.43 -20.62
N ASP A 305 -2.86 6.71 -20.01
CA ASP A 305 -1.43 6.97 -20.21
C ASP A 305 -0.98 6.71 -21.66
N TYR A 306 -1.73 5.91 -22.41
CA TYR A 306 -1.55 5.68 -23.85
C TYR A 306 -2.37 6.65 -24.72
N MET A 307 -3.04 7.63 -24.11
CA MET A 307 -3.97 8.55 -24.78
C MET A 307 -5.13 7.80 -25.45
N GLU A 308 -5.59 6.75 -24.82
CA GLU A 308 -6.72 5.91 -25.26
C GLU A 308 -7.83 5.95 -24.22
N GLY A 309 -9.08 6.06 -24.68
CA GLY A 309 -10.24 6.07 -23.80
C GLY A 309 -11.51 6.63 -24.44
N GLY A 310 -12.54 6.77 -23.62
CA GLY A 310 -13.84 7.30 -23.99
C GLY A 310 -14.10 8.67 -23.38
N LYS A 311 -14.34 9.68 -24.21
CA LYS A 311 -14.76 11.01 -23.76
C LYS A 311 -16.00 10.91 -22.89
N GLY A 312 -15.90 11.41 -21.65
CA GLY A 312 -16.98 11.41 -20.68
C GLY A 312 -16.99 10.21 -19.72
N SER A 313 -16.06 9.24 -19.88
CA SER A 313 -15.86 8.22 -18.85
C SER A 313 -15.52 8.89 -17.54
N THR A 314 -16.27 8.57 -16.47
CA THR A 314 -16.19 9.28 -15.19
C THR A 314 -16.10 8.30 -14.04
N MET A 315 -15.09 8.50 -13.18
CA MET A 315 -14.87 7.73 -11.97
C MET A 315 -14.96 8.64 -10.74
N TRP A 316 -15.64 8.19 -9.71
CA TRP A 316 -15.61 8.77 -8.37
C TRP A 316 -14.90 7.81 -7.43
N LEU A 317 -14.11 8.35 -6.52
CA LEU A 317 -13.39 7.58 -5.50
C LEU A 317 -13.53 8.27 -4.16
N ASP A 318 -13.75 7.48 -3.11
CA ASP A 318 -14.06 8.01 -1.78
C ASP A 318 -13.60 7.07 -0.67
N ASP A 319 -13.31 7.63 0.51
CA ASP A 319 -13.06 6.94 1.78
C ASP A 319 -12.09 5.75 1.67
N LEU A 320 -10.86 6.01 1.21
CA LEU A 320 -9.81 5.00 1.14
C LEU A 320 -9.31 4.61 2.53
N GLU A 321 -9.10 3.31 2.74
CA GLU A 321 -8.59 2.74 3.97
C GLU A 321 -7.51 1.68 3.67
N LEU A 322 -6.38 1.77 4.35
CA LEU A 322 -5.37 0.71 4.36
C LEU A 322 -5.68 -0.28 5.50
N VAL A 323 -5.67 -1.56 5.17
CA VAL A 323 -5.85 -2.65 6.14
C VAL A 323 -4.49 -3.30 6.38
N TYR A 324 -4.17 -3.51 7.65
CA TYR A 324 -2.90 -4.10 8.07
C TYR A 324 -3.09 -5.56 8.53
N PRO A 325 -2.21 -6.47 8.12
CA PRO A 325 -2.35 -7.88 8.45
C PRO A 325 -2.08 -8.13 9.93
N LYS A 326 -2.78 -9.11 10.50
CA LYS A 326 -2.62 -9.56 11.88
C LYS A 326 -1.82 -10.85 12.00
N SER A 327 -1.51 -11.47 10.86
CA SER A 327 -0.74 -12.71 10.76
C SER A 327 -0.09 -12.84 9.40
N MET A 328 0.92 -13.72 9.29
CA MET A 328 1.53 -14.03 8.00
C MET A 328 0.56 -14.75 7.05
N GLU A 329 -0.42 -15.47 7.58
CA GLU A 329 -1.46 -16.09 6.77
C GLU A 329 -2.29 -15.04 6.01
N GLU A 330 -2.60 -13.90 6.64
CA GLU A 330 -3.30 -12.80 5.98
C GLU A 330 -2.45 -12.09 4.92
N VAL A 331 -1.13 -12.09 5.06
CA VAL A 331 -0.21 -11.53 4.05
C VAL A 331 -0.16 -12.40 2.80
N ARG A 332 -0.31 -13.71 2.94
CA ARG A 332 -0.17 -14.70 1.85
C ARG A 332 -1.48 -15.05 1.14
N LYS A 333 -2.60 -14.50 1.61
CA LYS A 333 -3.92 -14.66 0.96
C LYS A 333 -4.09 -13.70 -0.19
#